data_31b9f4e651e7858b31c8b0f4e7d570a8
#
_entry.id   31b9f4e651e7858b31c8b0f4e7d570a8
#
_cell.length_a   1.000
_cell.length_b   1.000
_cell.length_c   1.000
_cell.angle_alpha   90.00
_cell.angle_beta   90.00
_cell.angle_gamma   90.00
#
_symmetry.space_group_name_H-M   'P 1'
#
loop_
_entity.id
_entity.type
_entity.pdbx_description
1 polymer ?
#
loop_
_entity_poly.entity_id
_entity_poly.type
_entity_poly.pdbx_seq_one_letter_code
_entity_poly.pdbx_strand_id
1 'polypeptide(L)'
;LPVPAVATDADAGESAPAGPTLAPVAAMLLAAMSVLGGTALAAAAWYATRGRWWILGFGSAALAAAGTILAGVLGSGFGAREYAVALLGLVSGTAASAGLATVLSRWLGAGFGFSVAGALAVAQTGLVGWVWRTATTASVDPVWEAVSQVAPMHWASTAVSAAGNGGDYPGIVSAVLLSALLAVAGLA
;
A
#
# COMPACT_ATOMS: atom_id res chain seq x y z
N LEU A 1 -31.79 54.70 -19.17
CA LEU A 1 -30.58 53.84 -18.92
C LEU A 1 -31.00 52.39 -19.11
N PRO A 2 -30.44 51.62 -20.07
CA PRO A 2 -30.75 50.21 -20.21
C PRO A 2 -30.12 49.43 -19.06
N VAL A 3 -30.95 48.61 -18.41
CA VAL A 3 -30.52 47.62 -17.43
C VAL A 3 -29.73 46.51 -18.18
N PRO A 4 -28.48 46.17 -17.81
CA PRO A 4 -27.81 45.07 -18.46
C PRO A 4 -28.55 43.77 -18.13
N ALA A 5 -28.85 42.98 -19.17
CA ALA A 5 -29.38 41.64 -19.03
C ALA A 5 -28.38 40.79 -18.21
N VAL A 6 -28.83 40.29 -17.09
CA VAL A 6 -28.11 39.25 -16.33
C VAL A 6 -28.11 38.02 -17.23
N ALA A 7 -26.95 37.68 -17.75
CA ALA A 7 -26.75 36.39 -18.39
C ALA A 7 -26.99 35.32 -17.34
N THR A 8 -28.07 34.62 -17.49
CA THR A 8 -28.35 33.38 -16.74
C THR A 8 -27.39 32.33 -17.30
N ASP A 9 -26.31 32.06 -16.57
CA ASP A 9 -25.44 30.91 -16.80
C ASP A 9 -26.24 29.62 -16.57
N ALA A 10 -27.00 29.25 -17.60
CA ALA A 10 -27.78 28.00 -17.63
C ALA A 10 -26.96 26.81 -18.13
N ASP A 11 -25.61 26.95 -18.20
CA ASP A 11 -24.69 25.89 -18.67
C ASP A 11 -23.77 25.35 -17.60
N ALA A 12 -24.09 25.51 -16.32
CA ALA A 12 -23.31 24.90 -15.22
C ALA A 12 -23.89 23.54 -14.82
N GLY A 13 -24.14 22.66 -15.78
CA GLY A 13 -24.79 21.37 -15.54
C GLY A 13 -24.01 20.11 -15.93
N GLU A 14 -22.88 20.24 -16.55
CA GLU A 14 -22.04 19.07 -16.84
C GLU A 14 -21.10 18.86 -15.65
N SER A 15 -21.59 18.14 -14.63
CA SER A 15 -20.77 17.66 -13.52
C SER A 15 -19.63 16.90 -14.14
N ALA A 16 -18.39 17.40 -14.02
CA ALA A 16 -17.20 16.67 -14.40
C ALA A 16 -17.31 15.26 -13.79
N PRO A 17 -16.99 14.21 -14.53
CA PRO A 17 -17.12 12.85 -14.02
C PRO A 17 -16.38 12.77 -12.70
N ALA A 18 -17.09 12.34 -11.65
CA ALA A 18 -16.51 12.22 -10.33
C ALA A 18 -15.28 11.32 -10.43
N GLY A 19 -14.11 11.87 -10.11
CA GLY A 19 -12.84 11.12 -10.11
C GLY A 19 -12.91 9.91 -9.17
N PRO A 20 -11.88 9.05 -9.20
CA PRO A 20 -11.84 7.88 -8.32
C PRO A 20 -11.89 8.32 -6.86
N THR A 21 -12.65 7.60 -6.04
CA THR A 21 -12.76 7.86 -4.61
C THR A 21 -12.56 6.57 -3.82
N LEU A 22 -11.72 6.63 -2.79
CA LEU A 22 -11.52 5.54 -1.83
C LEU A 22 -11.32 6.12 -0.44
N ALA A 23 -12.05 5.60 0.52
CA ALA A 23 -11.88 6.04 1.91
C ALA A 23 -10.45 5.77 2.41
N PRO A 24 -9.79 6.73 3.08
CA PRO A 24 -8.42 6.57 3.57
C PRO A 24 -8.23 5.34 4.47
N VAL A 25 -9.24 5.02 5.29
CA VAL A 25 -9.24 3.83 6.13
C VAL A 25 -9.20 2.55 5.29
N ALA A 26 -9.92 2.50 4.17
CA ALA A 26 -9.90 1.35 3.27
C ALA A 26 -8.51 1.18 2.64
N ALA A 27 -7.89 2.27 2.18
CA ALA A 27 -6.52 2.23 1.65
C ALA A 27 -5.53 1.69 2.68
N MET A 28 -5.63 2.12 3.95
CA MET A 28 -4.78 1.63 5.02
C MET A 28 -5.01 0.16 5.36
N LEU A 29 -6.27 -0.29 5.38
CA LEU A 29 -6.58 -1.70 5.63
C LEU A 29 -6.02 -2.60 4.51
N LEU A 30 -6.14 -2.18 3.26
CA LEU A 30 -5.57 -2.92 2.12
C LEU A 30 -4.05 -2.98 2.18
N ALA A 31 -3.39 -1.88 2.54
CA ALA A 31 -1.95 -1.85 2.74
C ALA A 31 -1.52 -2.75 3.93
N ALA A 32 -2.25 -2.73 5.04
CA ALA A 32 -2.02 -3.62 6.17
C ALA A 32 -2.15 -5.10 5.78
N MET A 33 -3.18 -5.44 4.99
CA MET A 33 -3.33 -6.79 4.44
C MET A 33 -2.14 -7.23 3.61
N SER A 34 -1.57 -6.33 2.77
CA SER A 34 -0.40 -6.64 1.94
C SER A 34 0.84 -6.91 2.81
N VAL A 35 1.08 -6.10 3.83
CA VAL A 35 2.25 -6.22 4.72
C VAL A 35 2.15 -7.47 5.62
N LEU A 36 1.02 -7.68 6.26
CA LEU A 36 0.77 -8.85 7.10
C LEU A 36 0.74 -10.14 6.28
N GLY A 37 0.08 -10.10 5.12
CA GLY A 37 0.00 -11.21 4.19
C GLY A 37 1.38 -11.58 3.63
N GLY A 38 2.22 -10.61 3.29
CA GLY A 38 3.60 -10.84 2.86
C GLY A 38 4.43 -11.54 3.92
N THR A 39 4.32 -11.11 5.17
CA THR A 39 4.98 -11.75 6.31
C THR A 39 4.50 -13.20 6.51
N ALA A 40 3.19 -13.43 6.43
CA ALA A 40 2.60 -14.76 6.54
C ALA A 40 3.00 -15.69 5.39
N LEU A 41 3.04 -15.17 4.15
CA LEU A 41 3.50 -15.91 2.98
C LEU A 41 4.98 -16.30 3.10
N ALA A 42 5.84 -15.42 3.62
CA ALA A 42 7.24 -15.73 3.90
C ALA A 42 7.37 -16.86 4.91
N ALA A 43 6.58 -16.84 5.99
CA ALA A 43 6.57 -17.91 6.97
C ALA A 43 6.07 -19.23 6.35
N ALA A 44 4.98 -19.22 5.60
CA ALA A 44 4.47 -20.39 4.91
C ALA A 44 5.48 -20.98 3.93
N ALA A 45 6.15 -20.12 3.13
CA ALA A 45 7.17 -20.54 2.19
C ALA A 45 8.43 -21.10 2.88
N TRP A 46 8.78 -20.57 4.06
CA TRP A 46 9.92 -21.04 4.85
C TRP A 46 9.76 -22.50 5.31
N TYR A 47 8.57 -22.83 5.80
CA TYR A 47 8.28 -24.17 6.28
C TYR A 47 7.86 -25.13 5.17
N ALA A 48 7.65 -24.66 3.95
CA ALA A 48 7.33 -25.52 2.82
C ALA A 48 8.56 -26.31 2.36
N THR A 49 8.44 -27.63 2.28
CA THR A 49 9.52 -28.52 1.81
C THR A 49 9.73 -28.44 0.31
N ARG A 50 8.66 -28.12 -0.43
CA ARG A 50 8.68 -27.98 -1.90
C ARG A 50 7.80 -26.78 -2.30
N GLY A 51 8.15 -26.17 -3.44
CA GLY A 51 7.31 -25.12 -4.03
C GLY A 51 7.32 -23.78 -3.33
N ARG A 52 8.32 -23.49 -2.48
CA ARG A 52 8.43 -22.20 -1.74
C ARG A 52 8.32 -20.97 -2.67
N TRP A 53 8.88 -21.07 -3.87
CA TRP A 53 8.83 -20.00 -4.87
C TRP A 53 7.43 -19.79 -5.42
N TRP A 54 6.67 -20.88 -5.59
CA TRP A 54 5.28 -20.80 -6.00
C TRP A 54 4.41 -20.15 -4.93
N ILE A 55 4.66 -20.48 -3.65
CA ILE A 55 3.94 -19.86 -2.54
C ILE A 55 4.21 -18.36 -2.51
N LEU A 56 5.47 -17.93 -2.62
CA LEU A 56 5.82 -16.52 -2.63
C LEU A 56 5.28 -15.80 -3.89
N GLY A 57 5.51 -16.37 -5.08
CA GLY A 57 5.10 -15.75 -6.33
C GLY A 57 3.58 -15.69 -6.49
N PHE A 58 2.92 -16.83 -6.52
CA PHE A 58 1.46 -16.88 -6.70
C PHE A 58 0.70 -16.33 -5.49
N GLY A 59 1.19 -16.58 -4.28
CA GLY A 59 0.57 -16.04 -3.08
C GLY A 59 0.61 -14.51 -3.05
N SER A 60 1.75 -13.92 -3.41
CA SER A 60 1.87 -12.46 -3.48
C SER A 60 1.00 -11.88 -4.60
N ALA A 61 0.99 -12.51 -5.77
CA ALA A 61 0.14 -12.09 -6.88
C ALA A 61 -1.35 -12.20 -6.54
N ALA A 62 -1.76 -13.31 -5.93
CA ALA A 62 -3.15 -13.52 -5.53
C ALA A 62 -3.59 -12.52 -4.44
N LEU A 63 -2.75 -12.29 -3.44
CA LEU A 63 -3.03 -11.33 -2.37
C LEU A 63 -3.16 -9.91 -2.92
N ALA A 64 -2.24 -9.49 -3.78
CA ALA A 64 -2.27 -8.18 -4.40
C ALA A 64 -3.47 -8.02 -5.34
N ALA A 65 -3.78 -9.04 -6.14
CA ALA A 65 -4.97 -9.04 -7.01
C ALA A 65 -6.26 -8.94 -6.19
N ALA A 66 -6.39 -9.74 -5.12
CA ALA A 66 -7.55 -9.67 -4.22
C ALA A 66 -7.69 -8.29 -3.57
N GLY A 67 -6.58 -7.71 -3.08
CA GLY A 67 -6.57 -6.36 -2.52
C GLY A 67 -6.96 -5.29 -3.55
N THR A 68 -6.48 -5.43 -4.80
CA THR A 68 -6.80 -4.50 -5.89
C THR A 68 -8.27 -4.58 -6.29
N ILE A 69 -8.83 -5.80 -6.40
CA ILE A 69 -10.26 -6.00 -6.65
C ILE A 69 -11.09 -5.38 -5.51
N LEU A 70 -10.66 -5.61 -4.26
CA LEU A 70 -11.35 -5.07 -3.10
C LEU A 70 -11.27 -3.52 -3.07
N ALA A 71 -10.15 -2.93 -3.48
CA ALA A 71 -10.03 -1.48 -3.65
C ALA A 71 -11.06 -0.94 -4.65
N GLY A 72 -11.25 -1.61 -5.78
CA GLY A 72 -12.26 -1.24 -6.77
C GLY A 72 -13.70 -1.44 -6.30
N VAL A 73 -13.95 -2.42 -5.42
CA VAL A 73 -15.27 -2.65 -4.82
C VAL A 73 -15.59 -1.63 -3.72
N LEU A 74 -14.60 -1.26 -2.92
CA LEU A 74 -14.75 -0.29 -1.82
C LEU A 74 -14.69 1.16 -2.30
N GLY A 75 -14.09 1.38 -3.47
CA GLY A 75 -13.98 2.69 -4.11
C GLY A 75 -14.96 2.84 -5.26
N SER A 76 -14.87 3.98 -5.94
CA SER A 76 -15.63 4.26 -7.16
C SER A 76 -14.75 4.97 -8.19
N GLY A 77 -15.11 4.88 -9.47
CA GLY A 77 -14.41 5.59 -10.54
C GLY A 77 -13.01 5.05 -10.89
N PHE A 78 -12.68 3.82 -10.48
CA PHE A 78 -11.40 3.19 -10.81
C PHE A 78 -11.33 2.84 -12.30
N GLY A 79 -10.32 3.36 -12.98
CA GLY A 79 -9.93 2.98 -14.33
C GLY A 79 -8.73 2.04 -14.35
N ALA A 80 -8.24 1.69 -15.53
CA ALA A 80 -7.11 0.77 -15.67
C ALA A 80 -5.83 1.28 -15.00
N ARG A 81 -5.60 2.60 -15.00
CA ARG A 81 -4.44 3.24 -14.35
C ARG A 81 -4.49 3.06 -12.84
N GLU A 82 -5.64 3.35 -12.24
CA GLU A 82 -5.85 3.25 -10.79
C GLU A 82 -5.67 1.81 -10.31
N TYR A 83 -6.22 0.85 -11.03
CA TYR A 83 -5.99 -0.57 -10.76
C TYR A 83 -4.52 -0.95 -10.86
N ALA A 84 -3.79 -0.46 -11.85
CA ALA A 84 -2.36 -0.73 -12.01
C ALA A 84 -1.53 -0.15 -10.86
N VAL A 85 -1.82 1.10 -10.44
CA VAL A 85 -1.12 1.76 -9.32
C VAL A 85 -1.41 1.04 -8.01
N ALA A 86 -2.66 0.70 -7.73
CA ALA A 86 -3.03 -0.06 -6.53
C ALA A 86 -2.35 -1.43 -6.50
N LEU A 87 -2.36 -2.16 -7.63
CA LEU A 87 -1.71 -3.47 -7.75
C LEU A 87 -0.21 -3.36 -7.47
N LEU A 88 0.48 -2.41 -8.10
CA LEU A 88 1.92 -2.20 -7.89
C LEU A 88 2.24 -1.86 -6.44
N GLY A 89 1.45 -1.01 -5.79
CA GLY A 89 1.61 -0.68 -4.38
C GLY A 89 1.43 -1.90 -3.47
N LEU A 90 0.40 -2.70 -3.69
CA LEU A 90 0.13 -3.90 -2.90
C LEU A 90 1.17 -5.01 -3.14
N VAL A 91 1.60 -5.23 -4.38
CA VAL A 91 2.71 -6.16 -4.70
C VAL A 91 3.99 -5.71 -3.99
N SER A 92 4.32 -4.41 -4.08
CA SER A 92 5.51 -3.84 -3.44
C SER A 92 5.48 -4.03 -1.92
N GLY A 93 4.35 -3.73 -1.27
CA GLY A 93 4.17 -3.93 0.18
C GLY A 93 4.32 -5.40 0.58
N THR A 94 3.71 -6.31 -0.18
CA THR A 94 3.79 -7.75 0.06
C THR A 94 5.22 -8.28 -0.11
N ALA A 95 5.90 -7.91 -1.21
CA ALA A 95 7.25 -8.35 -1.51
C ALA A 95 8.28 -7.82 -0.50
N ALA A 96 8.20 -6.53 -0.14
CA ALA A 96 9.08 -5.93 0.85
C ALA A 96 8.92 -6.58 2.23
N SER A 97 7.69 -6.83 2.65
CA SER A 97 7.41 -7.47 3.94
C SER A 97 7.86 -8.93 3.98
N ALA A 98 7.65 -9.67 2.89
CA ALA A 98 8.13 -11.04 2.76
C ALA A 98 9.67 -11.11 2.77
N GLY A 99 10.33 -10.20 2.07
CA GLY A 99 11.79 -10.08 2.06
C GLY A 99 12.34 -9.79 3.46
N LEU A 100 11.79 -8.77 4.13
CA LEU A 100 12.18 -8.40 5.49
C LEU A 100 11.99 -9.57 6.47
N ALA A 101 10.85 -10.25 6.41
CA ALA A 101 10.56 -11.40 7.26
C ALA A 101 11.57 -12.54 7.03
N THR A 102 11.95 -12.77 5.78
CA THR A 102 12.95 -13.80 5.42
C THR A 102 14.33 -13.44 5.94
N VAL A 103 14.77 -12.18 5.77
CA VAL A 103 16.06 -11.69 6.30
C VAL A 103 16.12 -11.85 7.82
N LEU A 104 15.09 -11.38 8.53
CA LEU A 104 15.03 -11.49 9.99
C LEU A 104 15.05 -12.95 10.45
N SER A 105 14.37 -13.84 9.74
CA SER A 105 14.33 -15.26 10.08
C SER A 105 15.67 -15.96 9.86
N ARG A 106 16.48 -15.48 8.90
CA ARG A 106 17.85 -15.98 8.71
C ARG A 106 18.81 -15.53 9.82
N TRP A 107 18.68 -14.30 10.27
CA TRP A 107 19.58 -13.72 11.27
C TRP A 107 19.22 -14.12 12.69
N LEU A 108 17.95 -14.18 13.01
CA LEU A 108 17.44 -14.40 14.36
C LEU A 108 16.95 -15.84 14.60
N GLY A 109 16.95 -16.67 13.55
CA GLY A 109 16.30 -17.98 13.56
C GLY A 109 14.81 -17.89 13.23
N ALA A 110 14.26 -18.96 12.63
CA ALA A 110 12.93 -18.93 12.02
C ALA A 110 11.82 -18.52 13.01
N GLY A 111 11.75 -19.13 14.18
CA GLY A 111 10.69 -18.85 15.16
C GLY A 111 10.70 -17.41 15.64
N PHE A 112 11.85 -16.93 16.12
CA PHE A 112 11.98 -15.59 16.64
C PHE A 112 11.94 -14.53 15.53
N GLY A 113 12.59 -14.79 14.38
CA GLY A 113 12.62 -13.87 13.25
C GLY A 113 11.22 -13.59 12.68
N PHE A 114 10.36 -14.60 12.51
CA PHE A 114 8.98 -14.39 12.05
C PHE A 114 8.12 -13.70 13.10
N SER A 115 8.36 -13.96 14.39
CA SER A 115 7.67 -13.24 15.47
C SER A 115 8.01 -11.76 15.47
N VAL A 116 9.31 -11.41 15.29
CA VAL A 116 9.77 -10.03 15.18
C VAL A 116 9.21 -9.38 13.91
N ALA A 117 9.23 -10.08 12.77
CA ALA A 117 8.68 -9.57 11.52
C ALA A 117 7.17 -9.29 11.63
N GLY A 118 6.42 -10.18 12.28
CA GLY A 118 4.99 -9.99 12.56
C GLY A 118 4.73 -8.78 13.48
N ALA A 119 5.51 -8.65 14.55
CA ALA A 119 5.43 -7.50 15.45
C ALA A 119 5.74 -6.18 14.73
N LEU A 120 6.76 -6.17 13.87
CA LEU A 120 7.10 -5.00 13.03
C LEU A 120 5.98 -4.68 12.02
N ALA A 121 5.35 -5.71 11.42
CA ALA A 121 4.24 -5.50 10.50
C ALA A 121 3.03 -4.84 11.21
N VAL A 122 2.72 -5.28 12.42
CA VAL A 122 1.67 -4.66 13.25
C VAL A 122 2.09 -3.24 13.69
N ALA A 123 3.34 -3.06 14.13
CA ALA A 123 3.85 -1.76 14.54
C ALA A 123 3.83 -0.72 13.40
N GLN A 124 4.18 -1.13 12.17
CA GLN A 124 4.07 -0.28 10.98
C GLN A 124 2.64 0.19 10.75
N THR A 125 1.66 -0.70 10.89
CA THR A 125 0.24 -0.35 10.73
C THR A 125 -0.19 0.72 11.73
N GLY A 126 0.24 0.59 12.99
CA GLY A 126 0.00 1.59 14.02
C GLY A 126 0.72 2.91 13.74
N LEU A 127 2.01 2.86 13.40
CA LEU A 127 2.83 4.05 13.15
C LEU A 127 2.34 4.85 11.94
N VAL A 128 2.16 4.19 10.80
CA VAL A 128 1.70 4.87 9.57
C VAL A 128 0.30 5.45 9.77
N GLY A 129 -0.59 4.71 10.44
CA GLY A 129 -1.93 5.20 10.76
C GLY A 129 -1.92 6.39 11.71
N TRP A 130 -1.04 6.38 12.71
CA TRP A 130 -0.87 7.50 13.62
C TRP A 130 -0.31 8.74 12.91
N VAL A 131 0.73 8.59 12.09
CA VAL A 131 1.32 9.69 11.30
C VAL A 131 0.27 10.28 10.36
N TRP A 132 -0.48 9.47 9.65
CA TRP A 132 -1.54 9.97 8.76
C TRP A 132 -2.63 10.74 9.51
N ARG A 133 -3.09 10.21 10.62
CA ARG A 133 -4.11 10.87 11.45
C ARG A 133 -3.59 12.17 12.03
N THR A 134 -2.36 12.21 12.49
CA THR A 134 -1.78 13.38 13.13
C THR A 134 -1.44 14.46 12.11
N ALA A 135 -0.95 14.10 10.93
CA ALA A 135 -0.63 15.03 9.85
C ALA A 135 -1.84 15.84 9.36
N THR A 136 -3.08 15.34 9.56
CA THR A 136 -4.30 16.09 9.24
C THR A 136 -4.71 17.10 10.31
N THR A 137 -4.15 17.02 11.52
CA THR A 137 -4.57 17.81 12.68
C THR A 137 -3.45 18.62 13.33
N ALA A 138 -2.20 18.19 13.17
CA ALA A 138 -1.02 18.82 13.78
C ALA A 138 0.24 18.47 12.98
N SER A 139 1.36 19.19 13.23
CA SER A 139 2.66 18.82 12.71
C SER A 139 3.17 17.55 13.39
N VAL A 140 3.63 16.58 12.61
CA VAL A 140 4.32 15.39 13.12
C VAL A 140 5.81 15.71 13.29
N ASP A 141 6.42 15.16 14.33
CA ASP A 141 7.87 15.26 14.51
C ASP A 141 8.59 14.65 13.29
N PRO A 142 9.57 15.37 12.69
CA PRO A 142 10.27 14.91 11.48
C PRO A 142 10.91 13.53 11.59
N VAL A 143 11.29 13.11 12.80
CA VAL A 143 11.87 11.79 13.04
C VAL A 143 10.83 10.69 12.78
N TRP A 144 9.62 10.84 13.28
CA TRP A 144 8.55 9.87 13.08
C TRP A 144 8.03 9.85 11.64
N GLU A 145 8.01 11.02 11.00
CA GLU A 145 7.72 11.12 9.58
C GLU A 145 8.74 10.33 8.75
N ALA A 146 10.05 10.57 8.98
CA ALA A 146 11.12 9.85 8.29
C ALA A 146 11.07 8.33 8.54
N VAL A 147 10.81 7.91 9.78
CA VAL A 147 10.67 6.47 10.12
C VAL A 147 9.47 5.86 9.40
N SER A 148 8.35 6.58 9.30
CA SER A 148 7.18 6.07 8.59
C SER A 148 7.43 5.91 7.08
N GLN A 149 8.22 6.80 6.47
CA GLN A 149 8.53 6.78 5.04
C GLN A 149 9.36 5.56 4.61
N VAL A 150 10.15 4.95 5.50
CA VAL A 150 10.90 3.71 5.18
C VAL A 150 10.07 2.44 5.37
N ALA A 151 8.89 2.55 5.95
CA ALA A 151 8.02 1.41 6.21
C ALA A 151 7.33 0.93 4.92
N PRO A 152 7.37 -0.37 4.56
CA PRO A 152 6.61 -0.93 3.44
C PRO A 152 5.13 -0.57 3.43
N MET A 153 4.54 -0.47 4.61
CA MET A 153 3.16 -0.04 4.82
C MET A 153 2.88 1.37 4.27
N HIS A 154 3.82 2.31 4.42
CA HIS A 154 3.69 3.67 3.93
C HIS A 154 3.52 3.70 2.41
N TRP A 155 4.34 2.97 1.68
CA TRP A 155 4.29 2.96 0.22
C TRP A 155 3.05 2.27 -0.33
N ALA A 156 2.69 1.13 0.28
CA ALA A 156 1.47 0.44 -0.10
C ALA A 156 0.23 1.32 0.12
N SER A 157 0.13 1.97 1.30
CA SER A 157 -1.00 2.84 1.62
C SER A 157 -1.06 4.09 0.75
N THR A 158 0.11 4.71 0.47
CA THR A 158 0.19 5.90 -0.39
C THR A 158 -0.20 5.57 -1.83
N ALA A 159 0.26 4.43 -2.37
CA ALA A 159 -0.09 4.00 -3.72
C ALA A 159 -1.59 3.71 -3.86
N VAL A 160 -2.18 2.98 -2.91
CA VAL A 160 -3.62 2.67 -2.90
C VAL A 160 -4.45 3.94 -2.71
N SER A 161 -4.01 4.86 -1.85
CA SER A 161 -4.67 6.14 -1.64
C SER A 161 -4.58 7.04 -2.88
N ALA A 162 -3.42 7.10 -3.55
CA ALA A 162 -3.27 7.85 -4.80
C ALA A 162 -4.16 7.28 -5.92
N ALA A 163 -4.22 5.96 -6.05
CA ALA A 163 -5.14 5.30 -6.97
C ALA A 163 -6.60 5.66 -6.65
N GLY A 164 -6.97 5.65 -5.37
CA GLY A 164 -8.34 5.91 -4.93
C GLY A 164 -8.77 7.37 -4.99
N ASN A 165 -7.85 8.32 -5.13
CA ASN A 165 -8.16 9.76 -5.12
C ASN A 165 -7.67 10.47 -6.40
N GLY A 166 -7.31 9.72 -7.44
CA GLY A 166 -6.86 10.28 -8.73
C GLY A 166 -5.52 11.03 -8.66
N GLY A 167 -4.75 10.83 -7.60
CA GLY A 167 -3.47 11.47 -7.41
C GLY A 167 -2.34 10.84 -8.23
N ASP A 168 -1.25 11.59 -8.37
CA ASP A 168 0.01 11.05 -8.86
C ASP A 168 0.78 10.39 -7.71
N TYR A 169 1.48 9.29 -8.04
CA TYR A 169 2.35 8.62 -7.09
C TYR A 169 3.81 8.73 -7.54
N PRO A 170 4.49 9.83 -7.22
CA PRO A 170 5.86 10.07 -7.68
C PRO A 170 6.88 9.07 -7.12
N GLY A 171 6.57 8.48 -5.96
CA GLY A 171 7.44 7.52 -5.29
C GLY A 171 7.31 6.06 -5.76
N ILE A 172 6.46 5.76 -6.77
CA ILE A 172 6.20 4.37 -7.17
C ILE A 172 7.48 3.63 -7.62
N VAL A 173 8.35 4.31 -8.34
CA VAL A 173 9.62 3.73 -8.80
C VAL A 173 10.53 3.41 -7.62
N SER A 174 10.66 4.33 -6.68
CA SER A 174 11.45 4.13 -5.46
C SER A 174 10.88 3.01 -4.60
N ALA A 175 9.56 2.93 -4.45
CA ALA A 175 8.87 1.87 -3.73
C ALA A 175 9.13 0.50 -4.36
N VAL A 176 9.01 0.40 -5.68
CA VAL A 176 9.27 -0.85 -6.42
C VAL A 176 10.74 -1.27 -6.31
N LEU A 177 11.69 -0.34 -6.46
CA LEU A 177 13.12 -0.62 -6.36
C LEU A 177 13.51 -1.10 -4.95
N LEU A 178 13.03 -0.43 -3.91
CA LEU A 178 13.35 -0.82 -2.53
C LEU A 178 12.68 -2.13 -2.14
N SER A 179 11.46 -2.36 -2.63
CA SER A 179 10.77 -3.64 -2.46
C SER A 179 11.52 -4.79 -3.14
N ALA A 180 12.02 -4.55 -4.35
CA ALA A 180 12.84 -5.51 -5.08
C ALA A 180 14.15 -5.80 -4.35
N LEU A 181 14.82 -4.77 -3.81
CA LEU A 181 16.03 -4.94 -3.00
C LEU A 181 15.77 -5.80 -1.75
N LEU A 182 14.72 -5.52 -1.00
CA LEU A 182 14.35 -6.32 0.18
C LEU A 182 13.96 -7.75 -0.19
N ALA A 183 13.22 -7.93 -1.28
CA ALA A 183 12.90 -9.27 -1.77
C ALA A 183 14.16 -10.04 -2.17
N VAL A 184 15.07 -9.43 -2.94
CA VAL A 184 16.35 -10.05 -3.33
C VAL A 184 17.20 -10.37 -2.11
N ALA A 185 17.34 -9.46 -1.15
CA ALA A 185 18.07 -9.72 0.10
C ALA A 185 17.48 -10.89 0.90
N GLY A 186 16.16 -11.05 0.86
CA GLY A 186 15.48 -12.21 1.46
C GLY A 186 15.70 -13.51 0.69
N LEU A 187 16.07 -13.44 -0.59
CA LEU A 187 16.30 -14.60 -1.47
C LEU A 187 17.78 -15.05 -1.49
N ALA A 188 18.72 -14.12 -1.35
CA ALA A 188 20.15 -14.39 -1.25
C ALA A 188 20.52 -15.05 0.07
#